data_0d2cd977dd1e2bceded1be4429fa5f09
#
_entry.id   0d2cd977dd1e2bceded1be4429fa5f09
#
_cell.length_a   1.000
_cell.length_b   1.000
_cell.length_c   1.000
_cell.angle_alpha   90.00
_cell.angle_beta   90.00
_cell.angle_gamma   90.00
#
_symmetry.space_group_name_H-M   'P 1'
#
loop_
_entity.id
_entity.type
_entity.pdbx_description
1 polymer ?
#
loop_
_entity_poly.entity_id
_entity_poly.type
_entity_poly.pdbx_seq_one_letter_code
_entity_poly.pdbx_strand_id
1 'polypeptide(L)'
;VTDDRPTTARLLDLEQHPEGGWFRRMWTGTYAVDTPAGARPAATLIHYLLTPGEHSAWHVVTSDEVWLWHGPGRLELSFGGDGSAPELVESVVLGADLAAGERLQATVPAGVWQSARLVDDAEAVVSCLVSPGFSFEDWRLAD
;
A
#
# COMPACT_ATOMS: atom_id res chain seq x y z
N VAL A 1 5.69 23.93 -18.54
CA VAL A 1 5.24 22.54 -18.40
C VAL A 1 4.15 22.49 -17.36
N THR A 2 3.00 21.92 -17.71
CA THR A 2 1.87 21.76 -16.81
C THR A 2 2.08 20.50 -15.96
N ASP A 3 1.86 20.64 -14.65
CA ASP A 3 1.87 19.50 -13.75
C ASP A 3 0.47 18.87 -13.72
N ASP A 4 0.31 17.75 -14.41
CA ASP A 4 -0.98 17.09 -14.60
C ASP A 4 -1.32 16.07 -13.50
N ARG A 5 -0.48 16.00 -12.46
CA ARG A 5 -0.78 15.12 -11.32
C ARG A 5 -2.07 15.56 -10.62
N PRO A 6 -2.81 14.61 -10.04
CA PRO A 6 -3.95 14.96 -9.17
C PRO A 6 -3.53 15.97 -8.10
N THR A 7 -4.46 16.83 -7.67
CA THR A 7 -4.15 17.91 -6.71
C THR A 7 -3.45 17.38 -5.46
N THR A 8 -3.96 16.32 -4.85
CA THR A 8 -3.36 15.75 -3.65
C THR A 8 -1.96 15.19 -3.93
N ALA A 9 -1.75 14.56 -5.09
CA ALA A 9 -0.43 14.08 -5.49
C ALA A 9 0.57 15.23 -5.64
N ARG A 10 0.13 16.38 -6.18
CA ARG A 10 0.99 17.58 -6.26
C ARG A 10 1.32 18.13 -4.88
N LEU A 11 0.32 18.23 -4.00
CA LEU A 11 0.51 18.78 -2.66
C LEU A 11 1.42 17.92 -1.79
N LEU A 12 1.38 16.61 -1.96
CA LEU A 12 2.23 15.67 -1.24
C LEU A 12 3.49 15.28 -2.01
N ASP A 13 3.66 15.82 -3.22
CA ASP A 13 4.79 15.53 -4.11
C ASP A 13 4.94 14.04 -4.39
N LEU A 14 3.84 13.40 -4.80
CA LEU A 14 3.79 11.98 -5.13
C LEU A 14 4.10 11.74 -6.61
N GLU A 15 4.64 10.57 -6.91
CA GLU A 15 4.87 10.07 -8.27
C GLU A 15 4.07 8.79 -8.50
N GLN A 16 3.90 8.39 -9.76
CA GLN A 16 3.15 7.19 -10.10
C GLN A 16 3.84 5.93 -9.56
N HIS A 17 3.01 5.04 -8.98
CA HIS A 17 3.47 3.73 -8.51
C HIS A 17 3.25 2.67 -9.60
N PRO A 18 4.20 1.74 -9.81
CA PRO A 18 4.04 0.67 -10.80
C PRO A 18 2.82 -0.23 -10.59
N GLU A 19 2.31 -0.36 -9.37
CA GLU A 19 1.09 -1.14 -9.07
C GLU A 19 -0.19 -0.37 -9.33
N GLY A 20 -0.09 0.93 -9.61
CA GLY A 20 -1.20 1.87 -9.70
C GLY A 20 -1.18 2.85 -8.54
N GLY A 21 -1.85 3.99 -8.72
CA GLY A 21 -1.84 5.02 -7.70
C GLY A 21 -0.55 5.84 -7.66
N TRP A 22 -0.36 6.56 -6.58
CA TRP A 22 0.69 7.56 -6.41
C TRP A 22 1.37 7.38 -5.06
N PHE A 23 2.70 7.58 -4.98
CA PHE A 23 3.43 7.35 -3.73
C PHE A 23 4.64 8.25 -3.59
N ARG A 24 5.12 8.36 -2.36
CA ARG A 24 6.42 8.93 -2.04
C ARG A 24 6.95 8.27 -0.77
N ARG A 25 8.26 7.96 -0.76
CA ARG A 25 8.90 7.53 0.49
C ARG A 25 9.06 8.73 1.41
N MET A 26 8.46 8.63 2.59
CA MET A 26 8.47 9.68 3.61
C MET A 26 9.52 9.45 4.67
N TRP A 27 9.87 8.20 4.94
CA TRP A 27 10.80 7.87 6.00
C TRP A 27 11.49 6.54 5.72
N THR A 28 12.78 6.49 6.06
CA THR A 28 13.60 5.27 6.02
C THR A 28 14.24 5.11 7.39
N GLY A 29 14.04 3.95 8.01
CA GLY A 29 14.58 3.66 9.33
C GLY A 29 16.11 3.71 9.34
N THR A 30 16.67 4.22 10.44
CA THR A 30 18.12 4.43 10.58
C THR A 30 18.89 3.12 10.70
N TYR A 31 18.32 2.13 11.40
CA TYR A 31 18.99 0.85 11.61
C TYR A 31 18.71 -0.11 10.46
N ALA A 32 19.72 -0.90 10.11
CA ALA A 32 19.59 -1.93 9.08
C ALA A 32 19.40 -3.30 9.73
N VAL A 33 18.69 -4.18 9.03
CA VAL A 33 18.54 -5.59 9.40
C VAL A 33 18.96 -6.46 8.22
N ASP A 34 19.50 -7.64 8.52
CA ASP A 34 19.85 -8.62 7.49
C ASP A 34 18.63 -9.43 7.13
N THR A 35 18.42 -9.62 5.82
CA THR A 35 17.37 -10.48 5.28
C THR A 35 17.96 -11.50 4.33
N PRO A 36 17.23 -12.55 3.94
CA PRO A 36 17.72 -13.50 2.93
C PRO A 36 18.10 -12.84 1.61
N ALA A 37 17.51 -11.67 1.27
CA ALA A 37 17.80 -10.94 0.04
C ALA A 37 18.89 -9.87 0.22
N GLY A 38 19.45 -9.74 1.42
CA GLY A 38 20.47 -8.74 1.76
C GLY A 38 20.01 -7.78 2.86
N ALA A 39 20.82 -6.77 3.13
CA ALA A 39 20.51 -5.77 4.15
C ALA A 39 19.35 -4.86 3.69
N ARG A 40 18.47 -4.55 4.62
CA ARG A 40 17.34 -3.62 4.42
C ARG A 40 17.26 -2.67 5.62
N PRO A 41 16.71 -1.45 5.45
CA PRO A 41 16.34 -0.65 6.62
C PRO A 41 15.40 -1.45 7.53
N ALA A 42 15.39 -1.17 8.81
CA ALA A 42 14.46 -1.84 9.74
C ALA A 42 13.00 -1.63 9.33
N ALA A 43 12.67 -0.45 8.80
CA ALA A 43 11.35 -0.15 8.27
C ALA A 43 11.42 1.02 7.29
N THR A 44 10.44 1.12 6.41
CA THR A 44 10.21 2.29 5.55
C THR A 44 8.74 2.69 5.62
N LEU A 45 8.46 3.96 5.34
CA LEU A 45 7.10 4.49 5.32
C LEU A 45 6.89 5.29 4.05
N ILE A 46 5.78 5.03 3.36
CA ILE A 46 5.35 5.83 2.21
C ILE A 46 4.00 6.47 2.49
N HIS A 47 3.74 7.61 1.83
CA HIS A 47 2.37 8.01 1.54
C HIS A 47 1.94 7.33 0.25
N TYR A 48 0.68 6.91 0.19
CA TYR A 48 0.10 6.26 -0.99
C TYR A 48 -1.30 6.80 -1.22
N LEU A 49 -1.60 7.17 -2.47
CA LEU A 49 -2.86 7.78 -2.87
C LEU A 49 -3.50 6.98 -3.99
N LEU A 50 -4.80 6.71 -3.85
CA LEU A 50 -5.66 6.26 -4.94
C LEU A 50 -6.68 7.35 -5.22
N THR A 51 -6.82 7.74 -6.49
CA THR A 51 -7.88 8.63 -6.96
C THR A 51 -8.95 7.82 -7.69
N PRO A 52 -10.18 8.35 -7.85
CA PRO A 52 -11.25 7.63 -8.52
C PRO A 52 -10.82 7.06 -9.89
N GLY A 53 -11.14 5.80 -10.12
CA GLY A 53 -10.74 5.06 -11.32
C GLY A 53 -9.42 4.33 -11.20
N GLU A 54 -8.63 4.60 -10.15
CA GLU A 54 -7.37 3.91 -9.90
C GLU A 54 -7.54 2.77 -8.90
N HIS A 55 -6.61 1.82 -8.95
CA HIS A 55 -6.53 0.72 -7.99
C HIS A 55 -5.07 0.30 -7.83
N SER A 56 -4.78 -0.37 -6.72
CA SER A 56 -3.51 -1.05 -6.51
C SER A 56 -3.67 -2.49 -7.00
N ALA A 57 -2.93 -2.84 -8.05
CA ALA A 57 -2.98 -4.17 -8.66
C ALA A 57 -2.45 -5.24 -7.70
N TRP A 58 -2.86 -6.50 -7.92
CA TRP A 58 -2.35 -7.62 -7.15
C TRP A 58 -0.82 -7.64 -7.19
N HIS A 59 -0.22 -7.58 -6.00
CA HIS A 59 1.24 -7.63 -5.81
C HIS A 59 1.57 -8.33 -4.51
N VAL A 60 2.82 -8.71 -4.36
CA VAL A 60 3.33 -9.39 -3.16
C VAL A 60 4.67 -8.80 -2.77
N VAL A 61 4.87 -8.67 -1.46
CA VAL A 61 6.11 -8.15 -0.86
C VAL A 61 6.63 -9.19 0.13
N THR A 62 7.94 -9.32 0.23
CA THR A 62 8.56 -10.30 1.13
C THR A 62 8.62 -9.86 2.59
N SER A 63 8.12 -8.68 2.91
CA SER A 63 8.05 -8.11 4.26
C SER A 63 6.61 -7.93 4.69
N ASP A 64 6.41 -7.76 6.00
CA ASP A 64 5.10 -7.33 6.51
C ASP A 64 4.82 -5.90 6.08
N GLU A 65 3.57 -5.61 5.76
CA GLU A 65 3.14 -4.27 5.39
C GLU A 65 1.91 -3.84 6.17
N VAL A 66 1.96 -2.68 6.82
CA VAL A 66 0.85 -2.10 7.56
C VAL A 66 0.28 -0.94 6.76
N TRP A 67 -1.01 -1.03 6.44
CA TRP A 67 -1.77 0.04 5.80
C TRP A 67 -2.45 0.89 6.87
N LEU A 68 -2.11 2.18 6.93
CA LEU A 68 -2.63 3.15 7.90
C LEU A 68 -3.54 4.13 7.17
N TRP A 69 -4.84 4.07 7.46
CA TRP A 69 -5.83 4.87 6.74
C TRP A 69 -5.88 6.32 7.25
N HIS A 70 -5.86 7.26 6.30
CA HIS A 70 -5.99 8.69 6.59
C HIS A 70 -7.28 9.28 6.01
N GLY A 71 -7.86 8.67 5.01
CA GLY A 71 -9.08 9.15 4.38
C GLY A 71 -8.80 10.12 3.21
N PRO A 72 -9.86 10.89 2.79
CA PRO A 72 -11.23 10.79 3.26
C PRO A 72 -11.98 9.56 2.73
N GLY A 73 -11.63 9.05 1.53
CA GLY A 73 -12.30 7.91 0.92
C GLY A 73 -12.02 6.59 1.66
N ARG A 74 -12.98 5.67 1.56
CA ARG A 74 -12.84 4.31 2.10
C ARG A 74 -12.12 3.44 1.08
N LEU A 75 -11.28 2.54 1.57
CA LEU A 75 -10.45 1.69 0.73
C LEU A 75 -10.67 0.23 1.10
N GLU A 76 -10.96 -0.61 0.10
CA GLU A 76 -11.04 -2.06 0.31
C GLU A 76 -9.68 -2.67 0.03
N LEU A 77 -9.09 -3.30 1.04
CA LEU A 77 -7.84 -4.02 0.95
C LEU A 77 -8.15 -5.52 0.87
N SER A 78 -7.68 -6.17 -0.18
CA SER A 78 -7.92 -7.59 -0.45
C SER A 78 -6.67 -8.41 -0.23
N PHE A 79 -6.83 -9.58 0.36
CA PHE A 79 -5.76 -10.53 0.65
C PHE A 79 -5.93 -11.74 -0.26
N GLY A 80 -4.84 -12.11 -0.94
CA GLY A 80 -4.88 -13.14 -1.98
C GLY A 80 -4.09 -14.41 -1.66
N GLY A 81 -3.84 -14.70 -0.37
CA GLY A 81 -3.09 -15.88 0.04
C GLY A 81 -1.60 -15.78 -0.28
N ASP A 82 -0.87 -16.84 -0.01
CA ASP A 82 0.57 -16.92 -0.12
C ASP A 82 1.07 -17.88 -1.21
N GLY A 83 0.21 -18.20 -2.16
CA GLY A 83 0.53 -19.08 -3.27
C GLY A 83 1.37 -18.42 -4.37
N SER A 84 1.56 -19.12 -5.48
CA SER A 84 2.31 -18.60 -6.63
C SER A 84 1.55 -17.52 -7.40
N ALA A 85 0.23 -17.43 -7.21
CA ALA A 85 -0.64 -16.44 -7.81
C ALA A 85 -1.73 -16.06 -6.81
N PRO A 86 -2.28 -14.83 -6.90
CA PRO A 86 -3.32 -14.42 -5.95
C PRO A 86 -4.64 -15.16 -6.19
N GLU A 87 -5.27 -15.56 -5.09
CA GLU A 87 -6.64 -16.07 -5.06
C GLU A 87 -7.33 -15.40 -3.88
N LEU A 88 -8.40 -14.64 -4.12
CA LEU A 88 -9.06 -13.86 -3.08
C LEU A 88 -9.48 -14.75 -1.89
N VAL A 89 -8.96 -14.42 -0.70
CA VAL A 89 -9.27 -15.11 0.56
C VAL A 89 -10.22 -14.27 1.39
N GLU A 90 -9.90 -12.99 1.59
CA GLU A 90 -10.71 -12.06 2.36
C GLU A 90 -10.42 -10.62 1.94
N SER A 91 -11.30 -9.72 2.36
CA SER A 91 -11.13 -8.28 2.20
C SER A 91 -11.52 -7.56 3.47
N VAL A 92 -10.90 -6.42 3.72
CA VAL A 92 -11.26 -5.52 4.81
C VAL A 92 -11.45 -4.12 4.23
N VAL A 93 -12.32 -3.33 4.84
CA VAL A 93 -12.49 -1.92 4.45
C VAL A 93 -11.77 -1.05 5.46
N LEU A 94 -10.89 -0.20 4.96
CA LEU A 94 -10.24 0.85 5.75
C LEU A 94 -11.12 2.08 5.70
N GLY A 95 -11.53 2.57 6.86
CA GLY A 95 -12.45 3.69 6.98
C GLY A 95 -12.71 4.03 8.42
N ALA A 96 -13.62 4.97 8.66
CA ALA A 96 -13.89 5.51 9.97
C ALA A 96 -15.11 4.89 10.66
N ASP A 97 -15.92 4.10 9.96
CA ASP A 97 -17.13 3.51 10.54
C ASP A 97 -16.79 2.18 11.25
N LEU A 98 -16.26 2.31 12.46
CA LEU A 98 -15.81 1.16 13.24
C LEU A 98 -16.99 0.24 13.63
N ALA A 99 -18.18 0.80 13.81
CA ALA A 99 -19.37 0.03 14.13
C ALA A 99 -19.81 -0.88 12.97
N ALA A 100 -19.52 -0.47 11.71
CA ALA A 100 -19.77 -1.28 10.52
C ALA A 100 -18.65 -2.27 10.23
N GLY A 101 -17.63 -2.36 11.07
CA GLY A 101 -16.49 -3.26 10.89
C GLY A 101 -15.34 -2.67 10.07
N GLU A 102 -15.41 -1.38 9.73
CA GLU A 102 -14.27 -0.71 9.08
C GLU A 102 -13.10 -0.58 10.05
N ARG A 103 -11.89 -0.55 9.52
CA ARG A 103 -10.66 -0.54 10.31
C ARG A 103 -9.83 0.69 9.97
N LEU A 104 -9.13 1.21 10.98
CA LEU A 104 -8.19 2.33 10.78
C LEU A 104 -6.87 1.86 10.16
N GLN A 105 -6.56 0.58 10.33
CA GLN A 105 -5.34 -0.04 9.80
C GLN A 105 -5.57 -1.52 9.53
N ALA A 106 -4.72 -2.09 8.69
CA ALA A 106 -4.65 -3.54 8.48
C ALA A 106 -3.24 -3.94 8.12
N THR A 107 -2.83 -5.14 8.52
CA THR A 107 -1.51 -5.68 8.22
C THR A 107 -1.62 -6.78 7.18
N VAL A 108 -0.81 -6.68 6.13
CA VAL A 108 -0.62 -7.75 5.15
C VAL A 108 0.65 -8.49 5.56
N PRO A 109 0.55 -9.78 5.94
CA PRO A 109 1.74 -10.55 6.29
C PRO A 109 2.71 -10.69 5.10
N ALA A 110 3.99 -10.86 5.42
CA ALA A 110 5.02 -11.14 4.43
C ALA A 110 4.61 -12.31 3.52
N GLY A 111 4.79 -12.14 2.21
CA GLY A 111 4.49 -13.18 1.24
C GLY A 111 3.03 -13.33 0.87
N VAL A 112 2.13 -12.52 1.42
CA VAL A 112 0.70 -12.55 1.08
C VAL A 112 0.39 -11.57 -0.02
N TRP A 113 -0.31 -12.03 -1.06
CA TRP A 113 -0.78 -11.18 -2.15
C TRP A 113 -1.78 -10.16 -1.65
N GLN A 114 -1.68 -8.94 -2.15
CA GLN A 114 -2.55 -7.83 -1.76
C GLN A 114 -2.96 -7.00 -2.97
N SER A 115 -4.15 -6.44 -2.90
CA SER A 115 -4.65 -5.44 -3.84
C SER A 115 -5.57 -4.48 -3.11
N ALA A 116 -5.82 -3.31 -3.70
CA ALA A 116 -6.66 -2.31 -3.06
C ALA A 116 -7.46 -1.54 -4.10
N ARG A 117 -8.67 -1.12 -3.72
CA ARG A 117 -9.53 -0.28 -4.54
C ARG A 117 -10.35 0.65 -3.66
N LEU A 118 -10.78 1.76 -4.24
CA LEU A 118 -11.72 2.66 -3.55
C LEU A 118 -13.11 2.01 -3.50
N VAL A 119 -13.79 2.17 -2.35
CA VAL A 119 -15.18 1.72 -2.20
C VAL A 119 -16.13 2.70 -2.86
N ASP A 120 -15.83 4.00 -2.76
CA ASP A 120 -16.62 5.09 -3.32
C ASP A 120 -15.80 5.90 -4.32
N ASP A 121 -16.38 6.97 -4.90
CA ASP A 121 -15.69 7.87 -5.80
C ASP A 121 -14.90 8.97 -5.05
N ALA A 122 -14.45 8.70 -3.84
CA ALA A 122 -13.65 9.62 -3.05
C ALA A 122 -12.22 9.09 -2.94
N GLU A 123 -11.25 9.97 -3.19
CA GLU A 123 -9.84 9.60 -3.06
C GLU A 123 -9.49 9.19 -1.63
N ALA A 124 -8.52 8.32 -1.49
CA ALA A 124 -8.02 7.89 -0.18
C ALA A 124 -6.49 8.02 -0.13
N VAL A 125 -6.02 8.60 0.96
CA VAL A 125 -4.60 8.63 1.32
C VAL A 125 -4.38 7.62 2.43
N VAL A 126 -3.36 6.82 2.28
CA VAL A 126 -2.88 5.89 3.32
C VAL A 126 -1.39 6.09 3.53
N SER A 127 -0.88 5.64 4.67
CA SER A 127 0.54 5.41 4.84
C SER A 127 0.76 3.91 4.85
N CYS A 128 1.81 3.45 4.16
CA CYS A 128 2.19 2.03 4.17
C CYS A 128 3.56 1.90 4.83
N LEU A 129 3.58 1.18 5.95
CA LEU A 129 4.80 0.85 6.69
C LEU A 129 5.23 -0.57 6.31
N VAL A 130 6.45 -0.71 5.83
CA VAL A 130 7.02 -2.01 5.45
C VAL A 130 8.20 -2.32 6.35
N SER A 131 8.22 -3.52 6.94
CA SER A 131 9.29 -3.96 7.83
C SER A 131 9.60 -5.45 7.63
N PRO A 132 10.86 -5.84 7.34
CA PRO A 132 12.01 -5.00 6.96
C PRO A 132 11.69 -4.06 5.80
N GLY A 133 12.43 -2.96 5.68
CA GLY A 133 12.12 -1.88 4.78
C GLY A 133 12.00 -2.27 3.31
N PHE A 134 11.19 -1.52 2.57
CA PHE A 134 10.83 -1.83 1.19
C PHE A 134 12.00 -1.66 0.23
N SER A 135 12.11 -2.62 -0.69
CA SER A 135 12.90 -2.54 -1.92
C SER A 135 12.07 -3.12 -3.06
N PHE A 136 12.15 -2.53 -4.25
CA PHE A 136 11.48 -3.10 -5.42
C PHE A 136 12.01 -4.50 -5.80
N GLU A 137 13.20 -4.88 -5.34
CA GLU A 137 13.71 -6.24 -5.49
C GLU A 137 12.86 -7.27 -4.73
N ASP A 138 12.16 -6.84 -3.69
CA ASP A 138 11.33 -7.69 -2.83
C ASP A 138 9.84 -7.63 -3.21
N TRP A 139 9.52 -6.96 -4.31
CA TRP A 139 8.16 -6.65 -4.77
C TRP A 139 7.92 -7.28 -6.14
N ARG A 140 6.72 -7.82 -6.34
CA ARG A 140 6.35 -8.47 -7.60
C ARG A 140 4.87 -8.25 -7.89
N LEU A 141 4.54 -7.89 -9.14
CA LEU A 141 3.17 -7.87 -9.64
C LEU A 141 2.71 -9.28 -10.00
N ALA A 142 1.40 -9.52 -9.94
CA ALA A 142 0.80 -10.71 -10.51
C ALA A 142 0.86 -10.65 -12.04
N ASP A 143 0.94 -11.83 -12.65
CA ASP A 143 0.92 -11.97 -14.11
C ASP A 143 -0.48 -11.65 -14.68
#